data_579f628c40b7d35d92bad636b12fed82
#
_entry.id   579f628c40b7d35d92bad636b12fed82
#
_cell.length_a   1.000
_cell.length_b   1.000
_cell.length_c   1.000
_cell.angle_alpha   90.00
_cell.angle_beta   90.00
_cell.angle_gamma   90.00
#
_symmetry.space_group_name_H-M   'P 1'
#
loop_
_entity.id
_entity.type
_entity.pdbx_description
1 polymer ?
#
loop_
_entity_poly.entity_id
_entity_poly.type
_entity_poly.pdbx_seq_one_letter_code
_entity_poly.pdbx_strand_id
1 'polypeptide(L)'
;MINLDNIIGDIIFISFVNFERFKDIGITESSGHFLLKGYDQMGLWLEHPGIVIIRTEDKTGSPLPITKHAKENISADFIVTWDNINTIMHYPERDGYDFPSEFDRNIGFKLKK
;
A
#
# COMPACT_ATOMS: atom_id res chain seq x y z
N MET A 1 25.79 -4.34 4.12
CA MET A 1 24.68 -3.42 4.37
C MET A 1 23.82 -3.29 3.14
N ILE A 2 22.52 -3.28 3.30
CA ILE A 2 21.64 -3.15 2.17
C ILE A 2 21.47 -1.68 1.81
N ASN A 3 21.59 -1.40 0.53
CA ASN A 3 21.33 -0.09 0.02
C ASN A 3 19.87 -0.02 -0.45
N LEU A 4 19.15 0.99 -0.06
CA LEU A 4 17.74 1.11 -0.46
C LEU A 4 17.57 1.12 -1.97
N ASP A 5 18.54 1.64 -2.72
CA ASP A 5 18.44 1.62 -4.17
C ASP A 5 18.32 0.21 -4.71
N ASN A 6 18.83 -0.76 -4.01
CA ASN A 6 18.82 -2.13 -4.49
C ASN A 6 17.49 -2.84 -4.26
N ILE A 7 16.60 -2.26 -3.50
CA ILE A 7 15.32 -2.91 -3.24
C ILE A 7 14.13 -2.14 -3.81
N ILE A 8 14.41 -1.05 -4.52
CA ILE A 8 13.32 -0.34 -5.21
C ILE A 8 12.74 -1.26 -6.26
N GLY A 9 11.43 -1.37 -6.28
CA GLY A 9 10.74 -2.28 -7.18
C GLY A 9 10.37 -3.61 -6.55
N ASP A 10 10.84 -3.85 -5.33
CA ASP A 10 10.54 -5.10 -4.63
C ASP A 10 9.44 -4.90 -3.61
N ILE A 11 8.80 -5.98 -3.25
CA ILE A 11 7.81 -5.98 -2.19
C ILE A 11 8.55 -6.06 -0.86
N ILE A 12 8.19 -5.19 0.07
CA ILE A 12 8.76 -5.21 1.41
C ILE A 12 7.65 -5.34 2.43
N PHE A 13 8.00 -5.86 3.60
CA PHE A 13 7.13 -5.80 4.76
C PHE A 13 7.48 -4.51 5.51
N ILE A 14 6.49 -3.78 5.94
CA ILE A 14 6.73 -2.57 6.72
C ILE A 14 5.70 -2.48 7.83
N SER A 15 6.15 -2.10 9.02
CA SER A 15 5.24 -1.79 10.10
C SER A 15 5.39 -0.33 10.46
N PHE A 16 4.28 0.28 10.87
CA PHE A 16 4.21 1.71 11.11
C PHE A 16 4.19 2.02 12.61
N VAL A 17 4.79 3.12 12.98
CA VAL A 17 4.69 3.60 14.35
C VAL A 17 3.26 4.05 14.64
N ASN A 18 2.69 4.81 13.71
CA ASN A 18 1.34 5.32 13.86
C ASN A 18 0.61 5.17 12.54
N PHE A 19 -0.17 4.08 12.41
CA PHE A 19 -0.87 3.83 11.16
C PHE A 19 -2.12 4.69 11.02
N GLU A 20 -2.56 5.33 12.08
CA GLU A 20 -3.74 6.17 11.96
C GLU A 20 -3.53 7.35 11.06
N ARG A 21 -2.27 7.70 10.79
CA ARG A 21 -1.98 8.77 9.84
C ARG A 21 -2.45 8.42 8.42
N PHE A 22 -2.71 7.14 8.16
CA PHE A 22 -3.10 6.71 6.82
C PHE A 22 -4.56 6.36 6.70
N LYS A 23 -5.36 6.64 7.73
CA LYS A 23 -6.75 6.20 7.64
C LYS A 23 -7.51 6.93 6.54
N ASP A 24 -7.12 8.14 6.23
CA ASP A 24 -7.80 8.89 5.18
C ASP A 24 -7.53 8.32 3.79
N ILE A 25 -6.53 7.51 3.63
CA ILE A 25 -6.25 6.87 2.36
C ILE A 25 -6.54 5.37 2.41
N GLY A 26 -7.27 4.95 3.45
CA GLY A 26 -7.78 3.58 3.48
C GLY A 26 -6.84 2.52 4.01
N ILE A 27 -5.71 2.91 4.60
CA ILE A 27 -4.81 1.94 5.19
C ILE A 27 -5.14 1.86 6.67
N THR A 28 -5.62 0.69 7.09
CA THR A 28 -6.13 0.52 8.44
C THR A 28 -5.36 -0.50 9.25
N GLU A 29 -4.31 -1.10 8.68
CA GLU A 29 -3.51 -2.07 9.39
C GLU A 29 -2.19 -1.45 9.83
N SER A 30 -1.66 -1.91 10.95
CA SER A 30 -0.41 -1.37 11.45
C SER A 30 0.81 -1.86 10.70
N SER A 31 0.64 -2.77 9.77
CA SER A 31 1.74 -3.30 8.96
C SER A 31 1.18 -3.95 7.71
N GLY A 32 2.04 -4.21 6.76
CA GLY A 32 1.63 -4.87 5.54
C GLY A 32 2.78 -5.01 4.57
N HIS A 33 2.45 -5.57 3.42
CA HIS A 33 3.40 -5.73 2.32
C HIS A 33 3.08 -4.72 1.23
N PHE A 34 4.08 -4.01 0.79
CA PHE A 34 3.89 -2.95 -0.22
C PHE A 34 5.05 -2.95 -1.18
N LEU A 35 4.77 -2.54 -2.40
CA LEU A 35 5.82 -2.35 -3.39
C LEU A 35 6.56 -1.05 -3.08
N LEU A 36 7.87 -1.12 -2.96
CA LEU A 36 8.68 0.07 -2.69
C LEU A 36 8.94 0.78 -4.00
N LYS A 37 8.46 2.01 -4.12
CA LYS A 37 8.59 2.79 -5.35
C LYS A 37 9.82 3.67 -5.33
N GLY A 38 10.25 4.10 -4.16
CA GLY A 38 11.41 4.97 -4.05
C GLY A 38 11.54 5.53 -2.65
N TYR A 39 12.44 6.47 -2.50
CA TYR A 39 12.64 7.14 -1.24
C TYR A 39 13.27 8.51 -1.47
N ASP A 40 13.11 9.38 -0.52
CA ASP A 40 13.76 10.68 -0.55
C ASP A 40 14.01 11.13 0.89
N GLN A 41 14.33 12.40 1.09
CA GLN A 41 14.63 12.86 2.43
C GLN A 41 13.43 12.84 3.35
N MET A 42 12.22 12.73 2.82
CA MET A 42 11.03 12.70 3.65
C MET A 42 10.65 11.30 4.10
N GLY A 43 10.94 10.28 3.31
CA GLY A 43 10.58 8.93 3.69
C GLY A 43 10.59 7.97 2.53
N LEU A 44 9.84 6.89 2.69
CA LEU A 44 9.70 5.86 1.67
C LEU A 44 8.40 6.07 0.91
N TRP A 45 8.46 5.92 -0.40
CA TRP A 45 7.28 5.97 -1.25
C TRP A 45 6.86 4.55 -1.58
N LEU A 46 5.63 4.21 -1.21
CA LEU A 46 5.08 2.87 -1.40
C LEU A 46 3.89 2.95 -2.33
N GLU A 47 3.66 1.86 -3.05
CA GLU A 47 2.49 1.78 -3.90
C GLU A 47 1.28 1.48 -3.03
N HIS A 48 0.21 2.24 -3.20
CA HIS A 48 -1.04 1.99 -2.48
C HIS A 48 -1.67 0.72 -3.02
N PRO A 49 -2.22 -0.13 -2.17
CA PRO A 49 -2.78 -1.40 -2.62
C PRO A 49 -3.97 -1.25 -3.56
N GLY A 50 -4.64 -0.14 -3.52
CA GLY A 50 -5.71 0.10 -4.49
C GLY A 50 -6.71 1.08 -3.96
N ILE A 51 -7.12 2.00 -4.82
CA ILE A 51 -8.17 2.96 -4.53
C ILE A 51 -9.26 2.74 -5.55
N VAL A 52 -10.50 2.62 -5.06
CA VAL A 52 -11.64 2.44 -5.94
C VAL A 52 -12.52 3.67 -5.85
N ILE A 53 -12.79 4.25 -7.00
CA ILE A 53 -13.69 5.39 -7.09
C ILE A 53 -14.97 4.91 -7.73
N ILE A 54 -16.09 5.30 -7.16
CA ILE A 54 -17.40 4.98 -7.73
C ILE A 54 -17.98 6.25 -8.28
N ARG A 55 -18.22 6.26 -9.59
CA ARG A 55 -18.82 7.42 -10.21
C ARG A 55 -20.32 7.35 -10.04
N THR A 56 -20.86 8.35 -9.39
CA THR A 56 -22.30 8.41 -9.15
C THR A 56 -22.95 9.56 -9.90
N GLU A 57 -22.15 10.37 -10.60
CA GLU A 57 -22.67 11.53 -11.33
C GLU A 57 -22.05 11.55 -12.72
N ASP A 58 -22.79 12.17 -13.67
CA ASP A 58 -22.26 12.33 -15.00
C ASP A 58 -21.37 13.58 -15.04
N LYS A 59 -20.89 13.93 -16.25
CA LYS A 59 -19.97 15.04 -16.38
C LYS A 59 -20.57 16.37 -16.04
N THR A 60 -21.89 16.48 -16.04
CA THR A 60 -22.56 17.73 -15.74
C THR A 60 -22.97 17.82 -14.28
N GLY A 61 -22.65 16.79 -13.48
CA GLY A 61 -23.03 16.77 -12.08
C GLY A 61 -24.38 16.17 -11.81
N SER A 62 -25.06 15.66 -12.82
CA SER A 62 -26.36 15.04 -12.63
C SER A 62 -26.18 13.62 -12.10
N PRO A 63 -27.01 13.18 -11.16
CA PRO A 63 -26.88 11.85 -10.61
C PRO A 63 -27.10 10.77 -11.67
N LEU A 64 -26.29 9.73 -11.60
CA LEU A 64 -26.46 8.57 -12.46
C LEU A 64 -27.33 7.54 -11.76
N PRO A 65 -28.15 6.81 -12.50
CA PRO A 65 -28.88 5.68 -11.90
C PRO A 65 -27.89 4.66 -11.37
N ILE A 66 -28.31 3.91 -10.37
CA ILE A 66 -27.44 2.91 -9.76
C ILE A 66 -26.85 1.98 -10.79
N THR A 67 -27.62 1.61 -11.80
CA THR A 67 -27.15 0.70 -12.84
C THR A 67 -26.03 1.29 -13.67
N LYS A 68 -25.83 2.60 -13.61
CA LYS A 68 -24.77 3.24 -14.37
C LYS A 68 -23.62 3.72 -13.51
N HIS A 69 -23.64 3.40 -12.22
CA HIS A 69 -22.51 3.71 -11.37
C HIS A 69 -21.36 2.80 -11.81
N ALA A 70 -20.20 3.38 -12.02
CA ALA A 70 -19.04 2.65 -12.47
C ALA A 70 -17.96 2.69 -11.42
N LYS A 71 -17.26 1.60 -11.24
CA LYS A 71 -16.11 1.52 -10.36
C LYS A 71 -14.86 1.69 -11.18
N GLU A 72 -13.96 2.48 -10.66
CA GLU A 72 -12.70 2.73 -11.35
C GLU A 72 -11.57 2.51 -10.36
N ASN A 73 -10.60 1.68 -10.74
CA ASN A 73 -9.44 1.42 -9.91
C ASN A 73 -8.36 2.45 -10.26
N ILE A 74 -7.80 3.06 -9.25
CA ILE A 74 -6.80 4.10 -9.45
C ILE A 74 -5.51 3.68 -8.76
N SER A 75 -4.40 3.80 -9.49
CA SER A 75 -3.08 3.57 -8.92
C SER A 75 -2.65 4.81 -8.18
N ALA A 76 -2.01 4.63 -7.05
CA ALA A 76 -1.51 5.74 -6.26
C ALA A 76 -0.30 5.31 -5.47
N ASP A 77 0.53 6.27 -5.12
CA ASP A 77 1.67 6.04 -4.25
C ASP A 77 1.48 6.91 -3.02
N PHE A 78 1.97 6.45 -1.89
CA PHE A 78 1.90 7.25 -0.68
C PHE A 78 3.25 7.22 0.04
N ILE A 79 3.47 8.22 0.87
CA ILE A 79 4.74 8.33 1.57
C ILE A 79 4.59 7.92 3.01
N VAL A 80 5.59 7.19 3.50
CA VAL A 80 5.73 6.89 4.91
C VAL A 80 6.95 7.65 5.38
N THR A 81 6.75 8.66 6.20
CA THR A 81 7.86 9.48 6.66
C THR A 81 8.78 8.64 7.54
N TRP A 82 10.05 9.02 7.59
CA TRP A 82 11.05 8.22 8.31
C TRP A 82 10.65 7.99 9.77
N ASP A 83 10.01 8.96 10.41
CA ASP A 83 9.63 8.85 11.80
C ASP A 83 8.45 7.91 12.03
N ASN A 84 7.78 7.51 10.97
CA ASN A 84 6.62 6.62 11.10
C ASN A 84 6.96 5.18 10.72
N ILE A 85 8.21 4.88 10.48
CA ILE A 85 8.63 3.53 10.13
C ILE A 85 9.12 2.85 11.40
N ASN A 86 8.47 1.76 11.75
CA ASN A 86 8.90 0.96 12.89
C ASN A 86 9.88 -0.12 12.46
N THR A 87 9.52 -0.90 11.45
CA THR A 87 10.34 -2.02 10.99
C THR A 87 10.14 -2.22 9.50
N ILE A 88 11.20 -2.59 8.81
CA ILE A 88 11.14 -2.97 7.41
C ILE A 88 11.81 -4.34 7.28
N MET A 89 11.22 -5.21 6.47
CA MET A 89 11.82 -6.49 6.16
C MET A 89 11.78 -6.70 4.65
N HIS A 90 12.88 -7.12 4.08
CA HIS A 90 13.02 -7.36 2.66
C HIS A 90 13.27 -8.84 2.41
N TYR A 91 12.78 -9.34 1.29
CA TYR A 91 12.88 -10.76 0.94
C TYR A 91 13.79 -10.88 -0.27
N PRO A 92 15.09 -11.08 -0.09
CA PRO A 92 16.03 -10.98 -1.22
C PRO A 92 15.84 -12.04 -2.28
N GLU A 93 15.14 -13.12 -1.95
CA GLU A 93 14.97 -14.18 -2.93
C GLU A 93 13.65 -14.14 -3.66
N ARG A 94 12.90 -13.05 -3.53
CA ARG A 94 11.65 -12.91 -4.23
C ARG A 94 11.66 -11.65 -5.07
N ASP A 95 11.26 -11.79 -6.30
CA ASP A 95 11.20 -10.67 -7.22
C ASP A 95 9.78 -10.22 -7.37
N GLY A 96 9.56 -8.94 -7.24
CA GLY A 96 8.25 -8.40 -7.46
C GLY A 96 7.24 -8.98 -6.51
N TYR A 97 6.00 -9.04 -6.94
CA TYR A 97 4.94 -9.50 -6.10
C TYR A 97 4.60 -10.93 -6.44
N ASP A 98 4.93 -11.82 -5.54
CA ASP A 98 4.72 -13.21 -5.78
C ASP A 98 4.28 -13.90 -4.50
N PHE A 99 3.66 -13.16 -3.60
CA PHE A 99 3.23 -13.72 -2.34
C PHE A 99 1.80 -14.25 -2.46
N PRO A 100 1.52 -15.42 -1.95
CA PRO A 100 0.15 -15.88 -1.89
C PRO A 100 -0.64 -15.01 -0.92
N SER A 101 -1.91 -14.86 -1.16
CA SER A 101 -2.72 -13.99 -0.33
C SER A 101 -2.77 -14.43 1.12
N GLU A 102 -2.72 -15.74 1.40
CA GLU A 102 -2.70 -16.15 2.77
C GLU A 102 -1.39 -15.85 3.43
N PHE A 103 -0.31 -15.74 2.70
CA PHE A 103 0.95 -15.33 3.26
C PHE A 103 0.82 -13.91 3.80
N ASP A 104 0.22 -13.01 3.03
CA ASP A 104 0.03 -11.67 3.48
C ASP A 104 -0.80 -11.60 4.75
N ARG A 105 -1.80 -12.43 4.87
CA ARG A 105 -2.65 -12.39 6.04
C ARG A 105 -1.95 -12.89 7.29
N ASN A 106 -0.97 -13.78 7.10
CA ASN A 106 -0.38 -14.42 8.25
C ASN A 106 0.92 -13.84 8.69
N ILE A 107 1.62 -13.19 7.79
CA ILE A 107 2.95 -12.75 8.08
C ILE A 107 2.94 -11.63 9.07
N GLY A 108 3.77 -11.73 10.01
CA GLY A 108 4.03 -10.65 10.93
C GLY A 108 3.02 -10.48 11.97
N PHE A 109 1.84 -11.08 11.87
CA PHE A 109 0.95 -10.84 12.92
C PHE A 109 -0.17 -11.73 12.90
N LYS A 110 -0.74 -12.28 12.31
CA LYS A 110 -1.80 -13.06 12.49
C LYS A 110 -1.51 -14.34 12.14
N LEU A 111 -0.60 -14.93 12.48
CA LEU A 111 -0.21 -16.21 12.18
C LEU A 111 -1.23 -17.16 12.47
N LYS A 112 -2.26 -17.16 11.92
CA LYS A 112 -3.18 -18.04 12.25
C LYS A 112 -3.05 -19.20 11.59
N LYS A 113 -3.05 -19.81 11.73
CA LYS A 113 -2.85 -20.79 11.22
C LYS A 113 -3.11 -21.46 11.54
#